data_b4a2f81fdb9256e486e13b1267bc5985
#
_entry.id   b4a2f81fdb9256e486e13b1267bc5985
#
_cell.length_a   1.000
_cell.length_b   1.000
_cell.length_c   1.000
_cell.angle_alpha   90.00
_cell.angle_beta   90.00
_cell.angle_gamma   90.00
#
_symmetry.space_group_name_H-M   'P 1'
#
loop_
_entity.id
_entity.type
_entity.pdbx_description
1 polymer ?
#
loop_
_entity_poly.entity_id
_entity_poly.type
_entity_poly.pdbx_seq_one_letter_code
_entity_poly.pdbx_strand_id
1 'polypeptide(L)'
;MLKILLIEDNQHDAKLITKYLYESNFVHSLKIVDKLSKALEIIDNESIDVVLLELNLPDSKGLENIEQVLELSPSLPVIVLTCNDDDSKAIDALKIGAQDYLVKDKLESEILTRTIKYAIERKRAEEQHQKLLEQRVRALSIIEAQENERRRISREIHDGLGQLLSAAKLNLGMIESVNSLNQKSKEIITQIENIITKSIIEARRIAHDLRPTTLDDFGMIPALRLLCQEFSKITGINVKLQISPDIGRIDPKMEIAIYRIIQESFNNISKYAEATEVSLDIFKADDKVYVKVKDNGKGFDPTIIQRNKKAGGGFGLLNMKERAELVGGKVEIGSVPGQGTEVSLEIDLNFFNNNLH
;
A
#
# COMPACT_ATOMS: atom_id res chain seq x y z
N MET A 1 20.48 2.60 -26.87
CA MET A 1 20.64 3.68 -27.84
C MET A 1 19.37 4.49 -27.83
N LEU A 2 19.45 5.78 -27.49
CA LEU A 2 18.29 6.65 -27.34
C LEU A 2 17.67 6.98 -28.70
N LYS A 3 16.35 6.91 -28.82
CA LYS A 3 15.63 7.22 -30.06
C LYS A 3 14.97 8.60 -29.97
N ILE A 4 15.45 9.53 -30.75
CA ILE A 4 15.00 10.93 -30.84
C ILE A 4 14.19 11.11 -32.11
N LEU A 5 13.00 11.68 -32.01
CA LEU A 5 12.18 12.11 -33.13
C LEU A 5 12.23 13.65 -33.21
N LEU A 6 12.80 14.19 -34.28
CA LEU A 6 12.79 15.61 -34.58
C LEU A 6 11.70 15.93 -35.59
N ILE A 7 10.77 16.81 -35.22
CA ILE A 7 9.70 17.30 -36.08
C ILE A 7 10.02 18.74 -36.45
N GLU A 8 10.56 18.93 -37.66
CA GLU A 8 11.10 20.20 -38.14
C GLU A 8 11.00 20.26 -39.66
N ASP A 9 10.35 21.28 -40.20
CA ASP A 9 10.19 21.47 -41.64
C ASP A 9 11.31 22.28 -42.28
N ASN A 10 12.01 23.10 -41.46
CA ASN A 10 13.14 23.86 -41.93
C ASN A 10 14.42 22.98 -42.00
N GLN A 11 14.90 22.73 -43.19
CA GLN A 11 16.10 21.91 -43.42
C GLN A 11 17.37 22.49 -42.77
N HIS A 12 17.49 23.83 -42.63
CA HIS A 12 18.64 24.46 -42.00
C HIS A 12 18.66 24.17 -40.50
N ASP A 13 17.51 24.36 -39.82
CA ASP A 13 17.38 24.11 -38.41
C ASP A 13 17.53 22.62 -38.09
N ALA A 14 16.95 21.75 -38.90
CA ALA A 14 17.13 20.30 -38.76
C ALA A 14 18.59 19.87 -38.83
N LYS A 15 19.39 20.46 -39.77
CA LYS A 15 20.83 20.20 -39.86
C LYS A 15 21.59 20.74 -38.66
N LEU A 16 21.24 21.93 -38.15
CA LEU A 16 21.89 22.54 -36.99
C LEU A 16 21.65 21.68 -35.73
N ILE A 17 20.40 21.26 -35.47
CA ILE A 17 20.06 20.39 -34.36
C ILE A 17 20.79 19.07 -34.47
N THR A 18 20.81 18.49 -35.67
CA THR A 18 21.53 17.24 -35.94
C THR A 18 23.01 17.36 -35.61
N LYS A 19 23.65 18.48 -36.04
CA LYS A 19 25.06 18.78 -35.73
C LYS A 19 25.29 18.81 -34.21
N TYR A 20 24.47 19.57 -33.46
CA TYR A 20 24.58 19.67 -32.01
C TYR A 20 24.44 18.32 -31.29
N LEU A 21 23.52 17.45 -31.73
CA LEU A 21 23.38 16.12 -31.18
C LEU A 21 24.61 15.22 -31.45
N TYR A 22 25.25 15.35 -32.63
CA TYR A 22 26.45 14.57 -32.95
C TYR A 22 27.70 15.08 -32.22
N GLU A 23 27.86 16.40 -32.06
CA GLU A 23 28.99 16.99 -31.35
C GLU A 23 29.08 16.61 -29.87
N SER A 24 27.96 16.30 -29.26
CA SER A 24 27.87 15.97 -27.84
C SER A 24 28.32 14.57 -27.43
N ASN A 25 28.82 13.72 -28.35
CA ASN A 25 29.12 12.31 -28.11
C ASN A 25 27.96 11.50 -27.52
N PHE A 26 26.74 11.97 -27.72
CA PHE A 26 25.54 11.35 -27.19
C PHE A 26 25.08 10.23 -28.11
N VAL A 27 25.11 8.96 -27.62
CA VAL A 27 24.71 7.79 -28.42
C VAL A 27 23.21 7.79 -28.65
N HIS A 28 22.79 8.17 -29.84
CA HIS A 28 21.37 8.25 -30.20
C HIS A 28 21.08 7.75 -31.62
N SER A 29 19.80 7.48 -31.90
CA SER A 29 19.24 7.34 -33.23
C SER A 29 18.30 8.51 -33.46
N LEU A 30 18.51 9.28 -34.51
CA LEU A 30 17.70 10.45 -34.85
C LEU A 30 16.83 10.13 -36.07
N LYS A 31 15.52 10.32 -35.94
CA LYS A 31 14.58 10.41 -37.05
C LYS A 31 14.12 11.83 -37.23
N ILE A 32 14.01 12.29 -38.47
CA ILE A 32 13.61 13.65 -38.80
C ILE A 32 12.39 13.56 -39.73
N VAL A 33 11.35 14.31 -39.40
CA VAL A 33 10.13 14.46 -40.20
C VAL A 33 9.76 15.94 -40.32
N ASP A 34 9.13 16.27 -41.43
CA ASP A 34 8.75 17.63 -41.83
C ASP A 34 7.27 17.98 -41.53
N LYS A 35 6.51 17.02 -40.97
CA LYS A 35 5.06 17.13 -40.71
C LYS A 35 4.67 16.42 -39.45
N LEU A 36 3.68 16.99 -38.73
CA LEU A 36 3.11 16.36 -37.53
C LEU A 36 2.45 15.02 -37.85
N SER A 37 1.69 14.92 -38.93
CA SER A 37 1.02 13.69 -39.35
C SER A 37 1.98 12.51 -39.49
N LYS A 38 3.15 12.72 -40.08
CA LYS A 38 4.18 11.68 -40.18
C LYS A 38 4.81 11.32 -38.83
N ALA A 39 4.94 12.32 -37.95
CA ALA A 39 5.45 12.07 -36.59
C ALA A 39 4.48 11.19 -35.78
N LEU A 40 3.20 11.45 -35.86
CA LEU A 40 2.16 10.67 -35.17
C LEU A 40 2.15 9.19 -35.67
N GLU A 41 2.31 8.96 -36.98
CA GLU A 41 2.44 7.59 -37.52
C GLU A 41 3.67 6.87 -36.96
N ILE A 42 4.80 7.56 -36.78
CA ILE A 42 6.01 6.98 -36.22
C ILE A 42 5.82 6.68 -34.73
N ILE A 43 5.22 7.61 -33.97
CA ILE A 43 4.98 7.43 -32.53
C ILE A 43 4.04 6.26 -32.27
N ASP A 44 3.04 6.03 -33.12
CA ASP A 44 2.13 4.91 -33.01
C ASP A 44 2.78 3.54 -33.31
N ASN A 45 3.73 3.50 -34.23
CA ASN A 45 4.31 2.26 -34.72
C ASN A 45 5.69 1.93 -34.13
N GLU A 46 6.37 2.89 -33.52
CA GLU A 46 7.75 2.72 -33.04
C GLU A 46 7.95 3.32 -31.65
N SER A 47 8.83 2.70 -30.87
CA SER A 47 9.23 3.28 -29.58
C SER A 47 10.14 4.50 -29.79
N ILE A 48 9.71 5.67 -29.30
CA ILE A 48 10.47 6.91 -29.27
C ILE A 48 10.74 7.27 -27.82
N ASP A 49 11.94 7.75 -27.51
CA ASP A 49 12.32 8.12 -26.15
C ASP A 49 12.11 9.62 -25.86
N VAL A 50 12.15 10.48 -26.88
CA VAL A 50 11.90 11.93 -26.76
C VAL A 50 11.54 12.53 -28.13
N VAL A 51 10.65 13.51 -28.11
CA VAL A 51 10.27 14.33 -29.27
C VAL A 51 10.85 15.74 -29.13
N LEU A 52 11.52 16.21 -30.19
CA LEU A 52 11.89 17.60 -30.39
C LEU A 52 10.88 18.19 -31.38
N LEU A 53 10.07 19.15 -30.99
CA LEU A 53 8.90 19.61 -31.73
C LEU A 53 8.96 21.07 -32.10
N GLU A 54 8.98 21.38 -33.38
CA GLU A 54 8.65 22.70 -33.90
C GLU A 54 7.14 22.95 -33.86
N LEU A 55 6.71 24.12 -33.38
CA LEU A 55 5.28 24.47 -33.27
C LEU A 55 4.63 24.90 -34.59
N ASN A 56 5.40 25.43 -35.53
CA ASN A 56 4.89 25.94 -36.78
C ASN A 56 5.23 25.00 -37.94
N LEU A 57 4.45 23.95 -38.08
CA LEU A 57 4.62 22.95 -39.15
C LEU A 57 3.70 23.23 -40.34
N PRO A 58 3.98 22.67 -41.54
CA PRO A 58 3.16 22.89 -42.73
C PRO A 58 1.73 22.40 -42.61
N ASP A 59 1.51 21.34 -41.81
CA ASP A 59 0.23 20.66 -41.65
C ASP A 59 -0.46 20.95 -40.29
N SER A 60 0.25 21.61 -39.34
CA SER A 60 -0.32 21.99 -38.04
C SER A 60 0.46 23.13 -37.41
N LYS A 61 -0.21 23.94 -36.58
CA LYS A 61 0.40 25.13 -35.95
C LYS A 61 0.00 25.30 -34.51
N GLY A 62 0.96 25.76 -33.69
CA GLY A 62 0.71 26.18 -32.32
C GLY A 62 0.81 25.04 -31.30
N LEU A 63 0.26 25.32 -30.14
CA LEU A 63 0.37 24.44 -28.96
C LEU A 63 -0.43 23.14 -29.10
N GLU A 64 -1.45 23.12 -29.98
CA GLU A 64 -2.24 21.91 -30.28
C GLU A 64 -1.37 20.73 -30.78
N ASN A 65 -0.20 21.02 -31.35
CA ASN A 65 0.76 20.00 -31.76
C ASN A 65 1.26 19.17 -30.56
N ILE A 66 1.43 19.81 -29.41
CA ILE A 66 1.85 19.17 -28.16
C ILE A 66 0.72 18.23 -27.68
N GLU A 67 -0.52 18.73 -27.67
CA GLU A 67 -1.69 17.97 -27.24
C GLU A 67 -1.85 16.69 -28.06
N GLN A 68 -1.76 16.79 -29.40
CA GLN A 68 -1.88 15.64 -30.30
C GLN A 68 -0.80 14.58 -30.05
N VAL A 69 0.44 14.97 -29.79
CA VAL A 69 1.53 14.05 -29.45
C VAL A 69 1.27 13.40 -28.11
N LEU A 70 0.83 14.15 -27.09
CA LEU A 70 0.59 13.64 -25.73
C LEU A 70 -0.70 12.83 -25.63
N GLU A 71 -1.73 13.08 -26.43
CA GLU A 71 -2.91 12.23 -26.53
C GLU A 71 -2.57 10.82 -27.04
N LEU A 72 -1.68 10.75 -28.04
CA LEU A 72 -1.23 9.47 -28.59
C LEU A 72 -0.26 8.74 -27.64
N SER A 73 0.64 9.48 -27.01
CA SER A 73 1.64 8.92 -26.11
C SER A 73 1.86 9.83 -24.87
N PRO A 74 1.05 9.70 -23.80
CA PRO A 74 1.12 10.56 -22.60
C PRO A 74 2.45 10.48 -21.85
N SER A 75 3.18 9.39 -22.04
CA SER A 75 4.47 9.15 -21.38
C SER A 75 5.67 9.69 -22.15
N LEU A 76 5.48 10.12 -23.39
CA LEU A 76 6.54 10.58 -24.27
C LEU A 76 6.98 12.02 -23.91
N PRO A 77 8.24 12.27 -23.51
CA PRO A 77 8.69 13.61 -23.24
C PRO A 77 8.78 14.44 -24.53
N VAL A 78 8.11 15.60 -24.54
CA VAL A 78 8.11 16.56 -25.65
C VAL A 78 8.91 17.78 -25.24
N ILE A 79 9.92 18.15 -26.03
CA ILE A 79 10.68 19.38 -25.91
C ILE A 79 10.33 20.26 -27.11
N VAL A 80 9.84 21.45 -26.84
CA VAL A 80 9.46 22.39 -27.86
C VAL A 80 10.69 23.18 -28.35
N LEU A 81 10.84 23.28 -29.65
CA LEU A 81 11.86 24.08 -30.31
C LEU A 81 11.18 25.26 -31.05
N THR A 82 11.66 26.50 -30.86
CA THR A 82 11.05 27.66 -31.46
C THR A 82 12.08 28.70 -31.81
N CYS A 83 11.80 29.53 -32.83
CA CYS A 83 12.58 30.71 -33.15
C CYS A 83 12.19 31.94 -32.30
N ASN A 84 11.08 31.90 -31.58
CA ASN A 84 10.53 33.05 -30.85
C ASN A 84 10.81 32.95 -29.35
N ASP A 85 11.43 33.96 -28.79
CA ASP A 85 11.69 34.10 -27.34
C ASP A 85 10.44 34.72 -26.68
N ASP A 86 9.33 33.96 -26.65
CA ASP A 86 8.05 34.38 -26.10
C ASP A 86 7.75 33.59 -24.79
N ASP A 87 8.08 34.24 -23.68
CA ASP A 87 7.89 33.64 -22.33
C ASP A 87 6.46 33.18 -22.08
N SER A 88 5.46 33.83 -22.66
CA SER A 88 4.05 33.46 -22.49
C SER A 88 3.77 32.09 -23.15
N LYS A 89 4.25 31.88 -24.36
CA LYS A 89 4.10 30.60 -25.07
C LYS A 89 4.89 29.48 -24.42
N ALA A 90 6.07 29.80 -23.87
CA ALA A 90 6.86 28.83 -23.12
C ALA A 90 6.09 28.30 -21.90
N ILE A 91 5.50 29.20 -21.11
CA ILE A 91 4.70 28.83 -19.94
C ILE A 91 3.47 28.01 -20.35
N ASP A 92 2.79 28.39 -21.42
CA ASP A 92 1.61 27.66 -21.86
C ASP A 92 1.95 26.27 -22.44
N ALA A 93 3.08 26.13 -23.15
CA ALA A 93 3.58 24.83 -23.60
C ALA A 93 3.86 23.88 -22.41
N LEU A 94 4.48 24.40 -21.35
CA LEU A 94 4.75 23.62 -20.12
C LEU A 94 3.45 23.21 -19.39
N LYS A 95 2.43 24.10 -19.34
CA LYS A 95 1.12 23.77 -18.74
C LYS A 95 0.39 22.66 -19.49
N ILE A 96 0.53 22.59 -20.80
CA ILE A 96 -0.05 21.55 -21.66
C ILE A 96 0.66 20.21 -21.47
N GLY A 97 1.91 20.22 -20.99
CA GLY A 97 2.65 19.00 -20.67
C GLY A 97 3.98 18.83 -21.41
N ALA A 98 4.44 19.85 -22.16
CA ALA A 98 5.80 19.85 -22.65
C ALA A 98 6.79 19.77 -21.47
N GLN A 99 7.88 19.02 -21.65
CA GLN A 99 8.89 18.87 -20.60
C GLN A 99 9.87 20.05 -20.56
N ASP A 100 10.09 20.70 -21.71
CA ASP A 100 10.90 21.90 -21.81
C ASP A 100 10.59 22.68 -23.09
N TYR A 101 11.12 23.90 -23.15
CA TYR A 101 10.96 24.85 -24.26
C TYR A 101 12.31 25.52 -24.57
N LEU A 102 12.81 25.33 -25.78
CA LEU A 102 14.13 25.81 -26.19
C LEU A 102 14.05 26.80 -27.37
N VAL A 103 14.74 27.91 -27.26
CA VAL A 103 14.85 28.89 -28.33
C VAL A 103 16.02 28.55 -29.24
N LYS A 104 15.76 28.33 -30.54
CA LYS A 104 16.74 27.87 -31.53
C LYS A 104 17.95 28.77 -31.65
N ASP A 105 17.75 30.09 -31.59
CA ASP A 105 18.85 31.08 -31.70
C ASP A 105 19.82 31.05 -30.51
N LYS A 106 19.41 30.51 -29.38
CA LYS A 106 20.19 30.36 -28.14
C LYS A 106 20.66 28.93 -27.90
N LEU A 107 20.43 28.03 -28.88
CA LEU A 107 20.69 26.61 -28.72
C LEU A 107 22.18 26.29 -28.89
N GLU A 108 22.70 25.54 -27.92
CA GLU A 108 24.04 24.97 -27.91
C GLU A 108 23.99 23.46 -27.71
N SER A 109 25.01 22.75 -28.21
CA SER A 109 25.09 21.29 -28.11
C SER A 109 24.97 20.80 -26.67
N GLU A 110 25.57 21.45 -25.70
CA GLU A 110 25.52 21.09 -24.28
C GLU A 110 24.11 21.31 -23.68
N ILE A 111 23.49 22.46 -23.99
CA ILE A 111 22.12 22.80 -23.52
C ILE A 111 21.14 21.78 -24.05
N LEU A 112 21.13 21.50 -25.36
CA LEU A 112 20.22 20.54 -26.00
C LEU A 112 20.34 19.15 -25.38
N THR A 113 21.57 18.65 -25.25
CA THR A 113 21.80 17.30 -24.73
C THR A 113 21.40 17.17 -23.25
N ARG A 114 21.69 18.19 -22.46
CA ARG A 114 21.32 18.26 -21.05
C ARG A 114 19.80 18.27 -20.87
N THR A 115 19.11 19.11 -21.65
CA THR A 115 17.65 19.20 -21.63
C THR A 115 17.01 17.89 -22.02
N ILE A 116 17.47 17.21 -23.07
CA ILE A 116 16.96 15.90 -23.46
C ILE A 116 17.11 14.88 -22.33
N LYS A 117 18.28 14.79 -21.70
CA LYS A 117 18.52 13.88 -20.58
C LYS A 117 17.58 14.17 -19.41
N TYR A 118 17.45 15.43 -19.02
CA TYR A 118 16.58 15.82 -17.91
C TYR A 118 15.10 15.58 -18.21
N ALA A 119 14.63 15.85 -19.44
CA ALA A 119 13.26 15.59 -19.83
C ALA A 119 12.91 14.09 -19.72
N ILE A 120 13.80 13.22 -20.19
CA ILE A 120 13.61 11.77 -20.11
C ILE A 120 13.63 11.28 -18.66
N GLU A 121 14.62 11.68 -17.86
CA GLU A 121 14.72 11.25 -16.46
C GLU A 121 13.56 11.77 -15.61
N ARG A 122 13.14 13.01 -15.83
CA ARG A 122 11.99 13.61 -15.15
C ARG A 122 10.71 12.84 -15.46
N LYS A 123 10.45 12.53 -16.74
CA LYS A 123 9.27 11.78 -17.15
C LYS A 123 9.26 10.36 -16.59
N ARG A 124 10.41 9.69 -16.60
CA ARG A 124 10.55 8.36 -15.98
C ARG A 124 10.28 8.39 -14.47
N ALA A 125 10.77 9.40 -13.78
CA ALA A 125 10.53 9.57 -12.35
C ALA A 125 9.04 9.82 -12.04
N GLU A 126 8.38 10.65 -12.86
CA GLU A 126 6.94 10.91 -12.77
C GLU A 126 6.12 9.61 -12.96
N GLU A 127 6.43 8.82 -13.99
CA GLU A 127 5.77 7.53 -14.25
C GLU A 127 5.98 6.51 -13.12
N GLN A 128 7.21 6.42 -12.62
CA GLN A 128 7.51 5.52 -11.51
C GLN A 128 6.75 5.93 -10.25
N HIS A 129 6.66 7.22 -9.98
CA HIS A 129 5.89 7.74 -8.84
C HIS A 129 4.40 7.43 -8.99
N GLN A 130 3.84 7.67 -10.18
CA GLN A 130 2.42 7.38 -10.46
C GLN A 130 2.10 5.88 -10.30
N LYS A 131 2.94 4.99 -10.86
CA LYS A 131 2.79 3.55 -10.69
C LYS A 131 2.85 3.10 -9.23
N LEU A 132 3.75 3.72 -8.45
CA LEU A 132 3.86 3.43 -7.03
C LEU A 132 2.59 3.85 -6.26
N LEU A 133 2.04 5.02 -6.58
CA LEU A 133 0.78 5.49 -5.99
C LEU A 133 -0.38 4.55 -6.33
N GLU A 134 -0.51 4.13 -7.59
CA GLU A 134 -1.55 3.20 -8.01
C GLU A 134 -1.44 1.84 -7.30
N GLN A 135 -0.21 1.30 -7.17
CA GLN A 135 0.02 0.06 -6.43
C GLN A 135 -0.36 0.21 -4.95
N ARG A 136 -0.03 1.37 -4.35
CA ARG A 136 -0.38 1.67 -2.97
C ARG A 136 -1.90 1.72 -2.78
N VAL A 137 -2.62 2.44 -3.63
CA VAL A 137 -4.09 2.52 -3.57
C VAL A 137 -4.73 1.12 -3.70
N ARG A 138 -4.24 0.29 -4.62
CA ARG A 138 -4.72 -1.10 -4.77
C ARG A 138 -4.46 -1.94 -3.52
N ALA A 139 -3.27 -1.85 -2.92
CA ALA A 139 -2.94 -2.59 -1.70
C ALA A 139 -3.87 -2.18 -0.55
N LEU A 140 -4.12 -0.89 -0.38
CA LEU A 140 -5.04 -0.36 0.63
C LEU A 140 -6.47 -0.87 0.44
N SER A 141 -6.97 -0.88 -0.81
CA SER A 141 -8.31 -1.40 -1.14
C SER A 141 -8.45 -2.90 -0.82
N ILE A 142 -7.39 -3.69 -1.06
CA ILE A 142 -7.37 -5.12 -0.73
C ILE A 142 -7.44 -5.33 0.79
N ILE A 143 -6.68 -4.56 1.57
CA ILE A 143 -6.68 -4.64 3.04
C ILE A 143 -8.07 -4.31 3.59
N GLU A 144 -8.71 -3.27 3.09
CA GLU A 144 -10.06 -2.88 3.51
C GLU A 144 -11.10 -3.96 3.15
N ALA A 145 -11.03 -4.50 1.94
CA ALA A 145 -11.91 -5.59 1.50
C ALA A 145 -11.73 -6.85 2.38
N GLN A 146 -10.49 -7.21 2.71
CA GLN A 146 -10.21 -8.34 3.61
C GLN A 146 -10.78 -8.12 5.02
N GLU A 147 -10.68 -6.90 5.56
CA GLU A 147 -11.20 -6.61 6.88
C GLU A 147 -12.74 -6.64 6.92
N ASN A 148 -13.38 -6.13 5.87
CA ASN A 148 -14.83 -6.20 5.71
C ASN A 148 -15.31 -7.65 5.58
N GLU A 149 -14.60 -8.49 4.83
CA GLU A 149 -14.92 -9.92 4.68
C GLU A 149 -14.71 -10.68 5.99
N ARG A 150 -13.65 -10.43 6.72
CA ARG A 150 -13.42 -10.99 8.07
C ARG A 150 -14.57 -10.62 9.03
N ARG A 151 -15.03 -9.37 8.95
CA ARG A 151 -16.18 -8.90 9.75
C ARG A 151 -17.46 -9.63 9.38
N ARG A 152 -17.72 -9.82 8.09
CA ARG A 152 -18.90 -10.53 7.58
C ARG A 152 -18.90 -12.00 8.05
N ILE A 153 -17.80 -12.70 7.82
CA ILE A 153 -17.67 -14.12 8.20
C ILE A 153 -17.76 -14.30 9.71
N SER A 154 -17.11 -13.44 10.50
CA SER A 154 -17.18 -13.50 11.97
C SER A 154 -18.63 -13.40 12.47
N ARG A 155 -19.44 -12.48 11.92
CA ARG A 155 -20.85 -12.33 12.24
C ARG A 155 -21.68 -13.55 11.81
N GLU A 156 -21.46 -14.05 10.60
CA GLU A 156 -22.18 -15.24 10.10
C GLU A 156 -21.90 -16.49 10.94
N ILE A 157 -20.66 -16.66 11.42
CA ILE A 157 -20.31 -17.76 12.33
C ILE A 157 -20.99 -17.55 13.69
N HIS A 158 -20.91 -16.34 14.24
CA HIS A 158 -21.50 -16.07 15.55
C HIS A 158 -23.02 -16.18 15.54
N ASP A 159 -23.70 -15.53 14.61
CA ASP A 159 -25.16 -15.42 14.59
C ASP A 159 -25.83 -16.65 13.94
N GLY A 160 -25.22 -17.21 12.90
CA GLY A 160 -25.76 -18.40 12.24
C GLY A 160 -25.39 -19.70 12.97
N LEU A 161 -24.10 -20.05 12.89
CA LEU A 161 -23.65 -21.36 13.42
C LEU A 161 -23.78 -21.45 14.95
N GLY A 162 -23.43 -20.37 15.65
CA GLY A 162 -23.52 -20.31 17.11
C GLY A 162 -24.96 -20.49 17.63
N GLN A 163 -25.94 -19.83 16.97
CA GLN A 163 -27.36 -19.97 17.32
C GLN A 163 -27.89 -21.37 17.02
N LEU A 164 -27.57 -21.94 15.84
CA LEU A 164 -28.01 -23.31 15.48
C LEU A 164 -27.46 -24.34 16.43
N LEU A 165 -26.20 -24.28 16.80
CA LEU A 165 -25.58 -25.19 17.76
C LEU A 165 -26.20 -25.04 19.18
N SER A 166 -26.50 -23.79 19.58
CA SER A 166 -27.17 -23.53 20.87
C SER A 166 -28.59 -24.07 20.90
N ALA A 167 -29.35 -23.92 19.82
CA ALA A 167 -30.69 -24.51 19.69
C ALA A 167 -30.63 -26.03 19.69
N ALA A 168 -29.67 -26.66 19.01
CA ALA A 168 -29.45 -28.10 19.04
C ALA A 168 -29.16 -28.61 20.46
N LYS A 169 -28.30 -27.86 21.22
CA LYS A 169 -27.99 -28.19 22.61
C LYS A 169 -29.23 -28.13 23.50
N LEU A 170 -30.07 -27.09 23.35
CA LEU A 170 -31.33 -26.98 24.11
C LEU A 170 -32.29 -28.11 23.81
N ASN A 171 -32.44 -28.50 22.53
CA ASN A 171 -33.30 -29.62 22.13
C ASN A 171 -32.82 -30.94 22.71
N LEU A 172 -31.52 -31.20 22.79
CA LEU A 172 -30.96 -32.38 23.46
C LEU A 172 -31.28 -32.41 24.96
N GLY A 173 -31.15 -31.29 25.65
CA GLY A 173 -31.51 -31.18 27.06
C GLY A 173 -33.00 -31.49 27.33
N MET A 174 -33.90 -31.10 26.39
CA MET A 174 -35.31 -31.49 26.48
C MET A 174 -35.52 -33.02 26.34
N ILE A 175 -34.77 -33.68 25.43
CA ILE A 175 -34.86 -35.15 25.27
C ILE A 175 -34.31 -35.86 26.51
N GLU A 176 -33.23 -35.34 27.12
CA GLU A 176 -32.65 -35.92 28.33
C GLU A 176 -33.62 -35.90 29.54
N SER A 177 -34.49 -34.90 29.60
CA SER A 177 -35.51 -34.76 30.66
C SER A 177 -36.64 -35.80 30.57
N VAL A 178 -36.72 -36.59 29.51
CA VAL A 178 -37.73 -37.63 29.34
C VAL A 178 -37.34 -38.87 30.15
N ASN A 179 -38.11 -39.20 31.17
CA ASN A 179 -37.85 -40.29 32.13
C ASN A 179 -37.82 -41.72 31.54
N SER A 180 -38.06 -41.91 30.25
CA SER A 180 -38.18 -43.24 29.60
C SER A 180 -36.92 -43.68 28.84
N LEU A 181 -35.80 -42.93 28.90
CA LEU A 181 -34.57 -43.25 28.19
C LEU A 181 -33.78 -44.38 28.84
N ASN A 182 -33.38 -45.38 28.04
CA ASN A 182 -32.48 -46.43 28.50
C ASN A 182 -31.05 -45.90 28.66
N GLN A 183 -30.19 -46.64 29.39
CA GLN A 183 -28.82 -46.23 29.69
C GLN A 183 -28.01 -45.92 28.44
N LYS A 184 -28.13 -46.73 27.39
CA LYS A 184 -27.39 -46.55 26.13
C LYS A 184 -27.80 -45.25 25.42
N SER A 185 -29.09 -44.89 25.45
CA SER A 185 -29.59 -43.62 24.88
C SER A 185 -29.06 -42.41 25.66
N LYS A 186 -28.96 -42.48 26.97
CA LYS A 186 -28.37 -41.43 27.81
C LYS A 186 -26.87 -41.20 27.48
N GLU A 187 -26.12 -42.29 27.34
CA GLU A 187 -24.70 -42.22 26.96
C GLU A 187 -24.50 -41.55 25.59
N ILE A 188 -25.35 -41.88 24.61
CA ILE A 188 -25.31 -41.27 23.27
C ILE A 188 -25.65 -39.78 23.35
N ILE A 189 -26.67 -39.37 24.09
CA ILE A 189 -27.05 -37.97 24.28
C ILE A 189 -25.90 -37.17 24.90
N THR A 190 -25.29 -37.71 25.96
CA THR A 190 -24.12 -37.06 26.59
C THR A 190 -22.95 -36.90 25.62
N GLN A 191 -22.69 -37.89 24.76
CA GLN A 191 -21.66 -37.78 23.72
C GLN A 191 -21.99 -36.67 22.71
N ILE A 192 -23.23 -36.58 22.23
CA ILE A 192 -23.67 -35.55 21.28
C ILE A 192 -23.59 -34.15 21.93
N GLU A 193 -24.00 -34.02 23.19
CA GLU A 193 -23.87 -32.75 23.94
C GLU A 193 -22.44 -32.29 24.05
N ASN A 194 -21.51 -33.21 24.32
CA ASN A 194 -20.08 -32.91 24.36
C ASN A 194 -19.56 -32.46 23.00
N ILE A 195 -19.99 -33.09 21.90
CA ILE A 195 -19.62 -32.69 20.54
C ILE A 195 -20.15 -31.27 20.23
N ILE A 196 -21.42 -31.00 20.49
CA ILE A 196 -22.03 -29.70 20.28
C ILE A 196 -21.35 -28.64 21.12
N THR A 197 -21.06 -28.91 22.38
CA THR A 197 -20.35 -27.95 23.26
C THR A 197 -18.96 -27.62 22.72
N LYS A 198 -18.20 -28.62 22.26
CA LYS A 198 -16.89 -28.39 21.61
C LYS A 198 -17.04 -27.59 20.33
N SER A 199 -18.07 -27.86 19.51
CA SER A 199 -18.33 -27.14 18.27
C SER A 199 -18.70 -25.67 18.53
N ILE A 200 -19.46 -25.37 19.58
CA ILE A 200 -19.74 -23.97 19.99
C ILE A 200 -18.47 -23.23 20.38
N ILE A 201 -17.63 -23.89 21.18
CA ILE A 201 -16.33 -23.28 21.59
C ILE A 201 -15.47 -23.02 20.39
N GLU A 202 -15.38 -23.97 19.45
CA GLU A 202 -14.57 -23.82 18.24
C GLU A 202 -15.12 -22.75 17.28
N ALA A 203 -16.43 -22.70 17.09
CA ALA A 203 -17.05 -21.65 16.28
C ALA A 203 -16.80 -20.25 16.87
N ARG A 204 -16.91 -20.10 18.19
CA ARG A 204 -16.58 -18.83 18.88
C ARG A 204 -15.10 -18.47 18.72
N ARG A 205 -14.20 -19.45 18.82
CA ARG A 205 -12.77 -19.25 18.63
C ARG A 205 -12.47 -18.76 17.22
N ILE A 206 -13.03 -19.40 16.19
CA ILE A 206 -12.84 -19.00 14.79
C ILE A 206 -13.40 -17.59 14.54
N ALA A 207 -14.59 -17.29 15.05
CA ALA A 207 -15.19 -15.97 14.94
C ALA A 207 -14.31 -14.88 15.59
N HIS A 208 -13.76 -15.17 16.78
CA HIS A 208 -12.86 -14.28 17.51
C HIS A 208 -11.52 -14.08 16.78
N ASP A 209 -10.92 -15.14 16.21
CA ASP A 209 -9.69 -15.06 15.43
C ASP A 209 -9.88 -14.22 14.15
N LEU A 210 -11.05 -14.35 13.52
CA LEU A 210 -11.41 -13.54 12.34
C LEU A 210 -11.62 -12.07 12.71
N ARG A 211 -12.45 -11.79 13.73
CA ARG A 211 -12.68 -10.45 14.27
C ARG A 211 -13.37 -10.54 15.63
N PRO A 212 -12.74 -10.03 16.70
CA PRO A 212 -13.38 -10.07 18.01
C PRO A 212 -14.61 -9.15 18.02
N THR A 213 -15.78 -9.70 18.38
CA THR A 213 -16.99 -8.91 18.60
C THR A 213 -16.79 -7.88 19.72
N THR A 214 -15.96 -8.23 20.71
CA THR A 214 -15.54 -7.32 21.79
C THR A 214 -14.93 -6.02 21.28
N LEU A 215 -14.25 -6.03 20.13
CA LEU A 215 -13.69 -4.82 19.53
C LEU A 215 -14.80 -3.90 18.99
N ASP A 216 -15.81 -4.46 18.36
CA ASP A 216 -16.94 -3.70 17.82
C ASP A 216 -17.85 -3.17 18.95
N ASP A 217 -18.14 -3.99 19.96
CA ASP A 217 -19.11 -3.67 21.03
C ASP A 217 -18.50 -2.85 22.15
N PHE A 218 -17.30 -3.18 22.60
CA PHE A 218 -16.67 -2.60 23.80
C PHE A 218 -15.40 -1.81 23.52
N GLY A 219 -14.89 -1.85 22.27
CA GLY A 219 -13.71 -1.12 21.84
C GLY A 219 -12.39 -1.86 22.07
N MET A 220 -11.31 -1.16 21.74
CA MET A 220 -9.97 -1.70 21.65
C MET A 220 -9.44 -2.25 23.00
N ILE A 221 -9.64 -1.52 24.10
CA ILE A 221 -9.02 -1.86 25.38
C ILE A 221 -9.49 -3.21 25.93
N PRO A 222 -10.81 -3.52 26.01
CA PRO A 222 -11.28 -4.84 26.42
C PRO A 222 -10.83 -5.95 25.47
N ALA A 223 -10.84 -5.68 24.16
CA ALA A 223 -10.40 -6.64 23.15
C ALA A 223 -8.91 -7.00 23.31
N LEU A 224 -8.05 -6.01 23.58
CA LEU A 224 -6.61 -6.24 23.80
C LEU A 224 -6.33 -7.00 25.10
N ARG A 225 -7.08 -6.71 26.17
CA ARG A 225 -6.95 -7.48 27.43
C ARG A 225 -7.26 -8.97 27.20
N LEU A 226 -8.31 -9.28 26.44
CA LEU A 226 -8.66 -10.63 26.09
C LEU A 226 -7.58 -11.28 25.21
N LEU A 227 -7.10 -10.59 24.19
CA LEU A 227 -6.01 -11.05 23.31
C LEU A 227 -4.76 -11.42 24.11
N CYS A 228 -4.34 -10.58 25.06
CA CYS A 228 -3.18 -10.84 25.92
C CYS A 228 -3.39 -12.07 26.81
N GLN A 229 -4.57 -12.23 27.39
CA GLN A 229 -4.91 -13.39 28.25
C GLN A 229 -4.89 -14.70 27.45
N GLU A 230 -5.51 -14.71 26.27
CA GLU A 230 -5.53 -15.88 25.39
C GLU A 230 -4.14 -16.24 24.88
N PHE A 231 -3.36 -15.24 24.46
CA PHE A 231 -1.99 -15.43 24.01
C PHE A 231 -1.14 -16.09 25.12
N SER A 232 -1.19 -15.55 26.35
CA SER A 232 -0.45 -16.12 27.48
C SER A 232 -0.90 -17.55 27.79
N LYS A 233 -2.21 -17.82 27.73
CA LYS A 233 -2.75 -19.16 28.02
C LYS A 233 -2.34 -20.21 26.99
N ILE A 234 -2.28 -19.82 25.70
CA ILE A 234 -1.95 -20.74 24.59
C ILE A 234 -0.44 -20.99 24.50
N THR A 235 0.36 -19.92 24.63
CA THR A 235 1.82 -19.99 24.38
C THR A 235 2.64 -20.23 25.65
N GLY A 236 2.09 -19.94 26.82
CA GLY A 236 2.84 -19.91 28.08
C GLY A 236 3.71 -18.68 28.25
N ILE A 237 3.73 -17.75 27.28
CA ILE A 237 4.54 -16.53 27.34
C ILE A 237 3.85 -15.50 28.26
N ASN A 238 4.61 -14.90 29.17
CA ASN A 238 4.10 -13.89 30.07
C ASN A 238 3.90 -12.55 29.33
N VAL A 239 2.68 -11.98 29.37
CA VAL A 239 2.37 -10.67 28.77
C VAL A 239 2.18 -9.63 29.85
N LYS A 240 3.03 -8.59 29.82
CA LYS A 240 2.89 -7.38 30.63
C LYS A 240 2.15 -6.32 29.86
N LEU A 241 0.90 -6.03 30.24
CA LEU A 241 0.05 -5.05 29.58
C LEU A 241 -0.03 -3.76 30.39
N GLN A 242 0.38 -2.64 29.80
CA GLN A 242 0.24 -1.31 30.37
C GLN A 242 -0.55 -0.42 29.40
N ILE A 243 -1.66 0.16 29.88
CA ILE A 243 -2.50 1.06 29.08
C ILE A 243 -2.72 2.33 29.90
N SER A 244 -2.42 3.46 29.30
CA SER A 244 -2.66 4.77 29.92
C SER A 244 -4.17 5.02 30.13
N PRO A 245 -4.60 5.52 31.32
CA PRO A 245 -6.01 5.68 31.65
C PRO A 245 -6.78 6.69 30.78
N ASP A 246 -6.06 7.58 30.13
CA ASP A 246 -6.59 8.65 29.27
C ASP A 246 -6.88 8.20 27.83
N ILE A 247 -6.62 6.96 27.50
CA ILE A 247 -7.01 6.38 26.21
C ILE A 247 -8.48 6.00 26.27
N GLY A 248 -9.33 6.89 25.74
CA GLY A 248 -10.74 6.61 25.50
C GLY A 248 -11.00 5.85 24.21
N ARG A 249 -12.26 5.92 23.74
CA ARG A 249 -12.61 5.47 22.39
C ARG A 249 -11.97 6.41 21.36
N ILE A 250 -11.39 5.81 20.33
CA ILE A 250 -10.84 6.52 19.18
C ILE A 250 -11.59 6.07 17.91
N ASP A 251 -11.22 6.59 16.75
CA ASP A 251 -11.86 6.18 15.51
C ASP A 251 -11.83 4.64 15.35
N PRO A 252 -12.97 3.99 15.02
CA PRO A 252 -13.03 2.52 14.88
C PRO A 252 -12.02 1.94 13.89
N LYS A 253 -11.64 2.67 12.82
CA LYS A 253 -10.61 2.23 11.88
C LYS A 253 -9.23 2.20 12.53
N MET A 254 -8.93 3.18 13.39
CA MET A 254 -7.69 3.20 14.18
C MET A 254 -7.66 2.07 15.20
N GLU A 255 -8.77 1.83 15.93
CA GLU A 255 -8.85 0.72 16.89
C GLU A 255 -8.59 -0.63 16.22
N ILE A 256 -9.17 -0.86 15.03
CA ILE A 256 -8.94 -2.08 14.24
C ILE A 256 -7.48 -2.19 13.80
N ALA A 257 -6.90 -1.11 13.29
CA ALA A 257 -5.51 -1.11 12.82
C ALA A 257 -4.54 -1.45 13.97
N ILE A 258 -4.71 -0.83 15.13
CA ILE A 258 -3.92 -1.11 16.34
C ILE A 258 -4.08 -2.58 16.75
N TYR A 259 -5.31 -3.06 16.86
CA TYR A 259 -5.59 -4.46 17.22
C TYR A 259 -4.90 -5.44 16.29
N ARG A 260 -4.99 -5.23 14.98
CA ARG A 260 -4.38 -6.11 13.97
C ARG A 260 -2.86 -6.10 14.00
N ILE A 261 -2.26 -4.94 14.24
CA ILE A 261 -0.79 -4.81 14.34
C ILE A 261 -0.29 -5.57 15.58
N ILE A 262 -1.00 -5.45 16.71
CA ILE A 262 -0.66 -6.19 17.93
C ILE A 262 -0.87 -7.70 17.73
N GLN A 263 -1.98 -8.11 17.13
CA GLN A 263 -2.26 -9.51 16.81
C GLN A 263 -1.19 -10.13 15.92
N GLU A 264 -0.76 -9.43 14.87
CA GLU A 264 0.32 -9.88 13.98
C GLU A 264 1.68 -9.93 14.70
N SER A 265 1.94 -8.96 15.60
CA SER A 265 3.15 -8.98 16.44
C SER A 265 3.17 -10.22 17.35
N PHE A 266 2.05 -10.55 18.00
CA PHE A 266 1.93 -11.74 18.84
C PHE A 266 2.07 -13.03 18.02
N ASN A 267 1.50 -13.10 16.82
CA ASN A 267 1.67 -14.21 15.89
C ASN A 267 3.16 -14.42 15.54
N ASN A 268 3.87 -13.33 15.26
CA ASN A 268 5.29 -13.39 14.92
C ASN A 268 6.12 -13.85 16.13
N ILE A 269 5.82 -13.34 17.32
CA ILE A 269 6.48 -13.76 18.57
C ILE A 269 6.26 -15.25 18.81
N SER A 270 5.03 -15.73 18.73
CA SER A 270 4.71 -17.15 18.93
C SER A 270 5.42 -18.07 17.95
N LYS A 271 5.57 -17.65 16.68
CA LYS A 271 6.16 -18.49 15.63
C LYS A 271 7.69 -18.44 15.57
N TYR A 272 8.28 -17.30 15.93
CA TYR A 272 9.67 -17.05 15.56
C TYR A 272 10.57 -16.59 16.69
N ALA A 273 10.03 -16.01 17.77
CA ALA A 273 10.84 -15.29 18.73
C ALA A 273 11.51 -16.17 19.79
N GLU A 274 10.92 -17.33 20.16
CA GLU A 274 11.34 -18.13 21.31
C GLU A 274 11.40 -17.30 22.61
N ALA A 275 10.49 -16.35 22.75
CA ALA A 275 10.40 -15.43 23.88
C ALA A 275 9.74 -16.07 25.09
N THR A 276 10.07 -15.60 26.28
CA THR A 276 9.41 -15.95 27.53
C THR A 276 8.55 -14.82 28.10
N GLU A 277 8.80 -13.59 27.66
CA GLU A 277 8.08 -12.41 28.10
C GLU A 277 7.84 -11.44 26.94
N VAL A 278 6.69 -10.79 26.97
CA VAL A 278 6.28 -9.71 26.04
C VAL A 278 5.73 -8.55 26.85
N SER A 279 6.15 -7.33 26.55
CA SER A 279 5.47 -6.11 27.01
C SER A 279 4.63 -5.51 25.90
N LEU A 280 3.42 -5.06 26.27
CA LEU A 280 2.54 -4.26 25.44
C LEU A 280 2.19 -2.98 26.18
N ASP A 281 2.73 -1.87 25.66
CA ASP A 281 2.54 -0.53 26.26
C ASP A 281 1.73 0.32 25.28
N ILE A 282 0.65 0.93 25.77
CA ILE A 282 -0.21 1.83 24.99
C ILE A 282 -0.40 3.11 25.77
N PHE A 283 -0.02 4.24 25.18
CA PHE A 283 -0.15 5.54 25.82
C PHE A 283 -0.53 6.62 24.81
N LYS A 284 -1.15 7.65 25.34
CA LYS A 284 -1.51 8.86 24.59
C LYS A 284 -0.56 9.99 25.01
N ALA A 285 -0.05 10.72 24.03
CA ALA A 285 0.68 11.96 24.27
C ALA A 285 0.25 12.96 23.20
N ASP A 286 -0.19 14.11 23.63
CA ASP A 286 -0.81 15.11 22.77
C ASP A 286 -1.98 14.52 21.96
N ASP A 287 -2.00 14.76 20.64
CA ASP A 287 -3.00 14.22 19.73
C ASP A 287 -2.57 12.89 19.07
N LYS A 288 -1.66 12.14 19.69
CA LYS A 288 -1.14 10.88 19.16
C LYS A 288 -1.32 9.73 20.13
N VAL A 289 -1.54 8.56 19.56
CA VAL A 289 -1.49 7.28 20.28
C VAL A 289 -0.21 6.54 19.90
N TYR A 290 0.49 6.07 20.90
CA TYR A 290 1.67 5.25 20.79
C TYR A 290 1.41 3.84 21.28
N VAL A 291 1.83 2.86 20.51
CA VAL A 291 1.75 1.45 20.88
C VAL A 291 3.14 0.84 20.74
N LYS A 292 3.57 0.12 21.74
CA LYS A 292 4.86 -0.58 21.74
C LYS A 292 4.65 -2.03 22.14
N VAL A 293 5.07 -2.95 21.27
CA VAL A 293 5.13 -4.40 21.54
C VAL A 293 6.59 -4.82 21.55
N LYS A 294 7.09 -5.33 22.66
CA LYS A 294 8.49 -5.75 22.79
C LYS A 294 8.58 -7.15 23.37
N ASP A 295 9.32 -8.03 22.73
CA ASP A 295 9.66 -9.37 23.22
C ASP A 295 11.13 -9.47 23.65
N ASN A 296 11.41 -10.45 24.49
CA ASN A 296 12.76 -10.80 24.93
C ASN A 296 13.34 -12.00 24.19
N GLY A 297 12.88 -12.27 22.98
CA GLY A 297 13.25 -13.45 22.21
C GLY A 297 14.60 -13.33 21.50
N LYS A 298 14.82 -14.23 20.53
CA LYS A 298 16.12 -14.31 19.82
C LYS A 298 16.36 -13.17 18.82
N GLY A 299 15.35 -12.35 18.50
CA GLY A 299 15.46 -11.30 17.52
C GLY A 299 15.85 -11.79 16.11
N PHE A 300 16.07 -10.85 15.19
CA PHE A 300 16.51 -11.12 13.82
C PHE A 300 17.25 -9.91 13.23
N ASP A 301 17.95 -10.12 12.12
CA ASP A 301 18.53 -9.03 11.33
C ASP A 301 17.48 -8.50 10.33
N PRO A 302 16.99 -7.25 10.49
CA PRO A 302 15.98 -6.67 9.60
C PRO A 302 16.42 -6.58 8.14
N THR A 303 17.72 -6.54 7.84
CA THR A 303 18.23 -6.44 6.47
C THR A 303 18.02 -7.72 5.67
N ILE A 304 17.93 -8.88 6.33
CA ILE A 304 17.68 -10.18 5.69
C ILE A 304 16.26 -10.26 5.14
N ILE A 305 15.28 -9.64 5.81
CA ILE A 305 13.87 -9.65 5.37
C ILE A 305 13.70 -8.87 4.08
N GLN A 306 14.43 -7.77 3.90
CA GLN A 306 14.39 -6.99 2.65
C GLN A 306 14.94 -7.79 1.46
N ARG A 307 15.89 -8.69 1.66
CA ARG A 307 16.47 -9.56 0.63
C ARG A 307 15.56 -10.74 0.25
N ASN A 308 14.78 -11.26 1.18
CA ASN A 308 13.93 -12.45 0.99
C ASN A 308 12.50 -12.17 0.51
N LYS A 309 12.18 -10.99 0.01
CA LYS A 309 10.87 -10.67 -0.61
C LYS A 309 10.43 -11.67 -1.69
N LYS A 310 11.37 -12.39 -2.33
CA LYS A 310 11.10 -13.41 -3.37
C LYS A 310 10.65 -14.77 -2.82
N ALA A 311 10.81 -15.04 -1.51
CA ALA A 311 10.57 -16.36 -0.91
C ALA A 311 9.33 -16.44 0.00
N GLY A 312 8.39 -15.46 -0.10
CA GLY A 312 7.15 -15.51 0.70
C GLY A 312 7.30 -15.11 2.18
N GLY A 313 8.50 -14.70 2.62
CA GLY A 313 8.75 -14.19 3.97
C GLY A 313 8.62 -12.68 4.04
N GLY A 314 7.99 -12.14 5.08
CA GLY A 314 7.93 -10.69 5.34
C GLY A 314 6.60 -10.00 5.00
N PHE A 315 5.59 -10.69 4.49
CA PHE A 315 4.26 -10.11 4.24
C PHE A 315 3.61 -9.54 5.52
N GLY A 316 3.79 -10.18 6.66
CA GLY A 316 3.23 -9.69 7.94
C GLY A 316 3.76 -8.31 8.33
N LEU A 317 5.08 -8.08 8.18
CA LEU A 317 5.70 -6.79 8.49
C LEU A 317 5.27 -5.68 7.51
N LEU A 318 5.11 -6.02 6.23
CA LEU A 318 4.61 -5.09 5.22
C LEU A 318 3.15 -4.73 5.51
N ASN A 319 2.30 -5.72 5.77
CA ASN A 319 0.90 -5.52 6.12
C ASN A 319 0.71 -4.64 7.37
N MET A 320 1.58 -4.77 8.38
CA MET A 320 1.55 -3.88 9.55
C MET A 320 1.82 -2.42 9.16
N LYS A 321 2.81 -2.16 8.31
CA LYS A 321 3.12 -0.81 7.82
C LYS A 321 1.96 -0.22 7.00
N GLU A 322 1.45 -0.98 6.04
CA GLU A 322 0.32 -0.56 5.19
C GLU A 322 -0.94 -0.26 6.03
N ARG A 323 -1.24 -1.11 7.04
CA ARG A 323 -2.37 -0.86 7.96
C ARG A 323 -2.19 0.41 8.80
N ALA A 324 -0.98 0.70 9.27
CA ALA A 324 -0.72 1.93 10.00
C ALA A 324 -0.92 3.15 9.10
N GLU A 325 -0.40 3.12 7.89
CA GLU A 325 -0.53 4.20 6.92
C GLU A 325 -1.98 4.52 6.54
N LEU A 326 -2.86 3.50 6.49
CA LEU A 326 -4.30 3.66 6.26
C LEU A 326 -4.99 4.57 7.28
N VAL A 327 -4.46 4.64 8.49
CA VAL A 327 -5.03 5.40 9.61
C VAL A 327 -4.13 6.57 10.03
N GLY A 328 -3.24 7.03 9.13
CA GLY A 328 -2.33 8.14 9.43
C GLY A 328 -1.24 7.82 10.44
N GLY A 329 -0.91 6.53 10.58
CA GLY A 329 0.11 6.06 11.50
C GLY A 329 1.41 5.64 10.81
N LYS A 330 2.43 5.40 11.64
CA LYS A 330 3.73 4.91 11.23
C LYS A 330 4.15 3.73 12.11
N VAL A 331 4.58 2.63 11.50
CA VAL A 331 5.17 1.47 12.19
C VAL A 331 6.68 1.46 11.98
N GLU A 332 7.40 1.33 13.08
CA GLU A 332 8.83 1.06 13.10
C GLU A 332 9.09 -0.29 13.76
N ILE A 333 10.03 -1.05 13.22
CA ILE A 333 10.38 -2.39 13.71
C ILE A 333 11.87 -2.41 13.94
N GLY A 334 12.26 -2.52 15.21
CA GLY A 334 13.64 -2.68 15.67
C GLY A 334 13.85 -4.12 16.12
N SER A 335 14.88 -4.78 15.61
CA SER A 335 15.27 -6.11 16.08
C SER A 335 16.77 -6.27 16.02
N VAL A 336 17.30 -6.91 17.03
CA VAL A 336 18.75 -7.24 17.12
C VAL A 336 18.86 -8.71 17.50
N PRO A 337 19.67 -9.50 16.78
CA PRO A 337 19.92 -10.90 17.15
C PRO A 337 20.32 -11.04 18.62
N GLY A 338 19.62 -11.89 19.37
CA GLY A 338 19.85 -12.14 20.80
C GLY A 338 19.23 -11.11 21.76
N GLN A 339 18.53 -10.06 21.26
CA GLN A 339 17.95 -9.00 22.11
C GLN A 339 16.42 -8.83 21.94
N GLY A 340 15.79 -9.69 21.14
CA GLY A 340 14.37 -9.64 20.88
C GLY A 340 13.98 -8.65 19.77
N THR A 341 12.67 -8.36 19.69
CA THR A 341 12.10 -7.45 18.70
C THR A 341 11.20 -6.44 19.38
N GLU A 342 11.23 -5.22 18.88
CA GLU A 342 10.33 -4.12 19.27
C GLU A 342 9.58 -3.62 18.05
N VAL A 343 8.25 -3.63 18.11
CA VAL A 343 7.33 -3.03 17.15
C VAL A 343 6.73 -1.78 17.79
N SER A 344 7.00 -0.62 17.21
CA SER A 344 6.48 0.67 17.67
C SER A 344 5.53 1.24 16.62
N LEU A 345 4.35 1.67 17.06
CA LEU A 345 3.33 2.29 16.22
C LEU A 345 3.00 3.67 16.80
N GLU A 346 2.96 4.66 15.94
CA GLU A 346 2.48 6.02 16.22
C GLU A 346 1.30 6.32 15.30
N ILE A 347 0.19 6.84 15.83
CA ILE A 347 -1.02 7.24 15.08
C ILE A 347 -1.44 8.65 15.48
N ASP A 348 -1.67 9.52 14.49
CA ASP A 348 -2.25 10.85 14.68
C ASP A 348 -3.78 10.74 14.78
N LEU A 349 -4.34 11.11 15.93
CA LEU A 349 -5.79 11.05 16.18
C LEU A 349 -6.60 12.04 15.33
N ASN A 350 -5.97 13.08 14.79
CA ASN A 350 -6.59 14.08 13.94
C ASN A 350 -6.55 13.73 12.44
N PHE A 351 -5.98 12.60 12.05
CA PHE A 351 -5.78 12.21 10.65
C PHE A 351 -7.07 12.26 9.82
N PHE A 352 -8.18 11.72 10.33
CA PHE A 352 -9.45 11.71 9.59
C PHE A 352 -10.13 13.08 9.59
N ASN A 353 -9.91 13.91 10.61
CA ASN A 353 -10.46 15.26 10.68
C ASN A 353 -9.77 16.21 9.70
N ASN A 354 -8.48 16.02 9.46
CA ASN A 354 -7.66 16.87 8.59
C ASN A 354 -7.79 16.49 7.08
N ASN A 355 -8.31 15.31 6.75
CA ASN A 355 -8.46 14.82 5.37
C ASN A 355 -9.89 14.90 4.81
N LEU A 356 -10.81 15.60 5.50
CA LEU A 356 -12.19 15.84 5.06
C LEU A 356 -12.38 17.20 4.35
N HIS A 357 -11.25 17.86 3.94
CA HIS A 357 -11.28 19.13 3.19
C HIS A 357 -10.61 19.00 1.83
#